data_55fcbb06581f57e81e9bde39679f0e0d
#
_entry.id   55fcbb06581f57e81e9bde39679f0e0d
#
_cell.length_a   1.000
_cell.length_b   1.000
_cell.length_c   1.000
_cell.angle_alpha   90.00
_cell.angle_beta   90.00
_cell.angle_gamma   90.00
#
_symmetry.space_group_name_H-M   'P 1'
#
loop_
_entity.id
_entity.type
_entity.pdbx_description
1 polymer ?
#
loop_
_entity_poly.entity_id
_entity_poly.type
_entity_poly.pdbx_seq_one_letter_code
_entity_poly.pdbx_strand_id
1 'polypeptide(L)'
;MNLTKEYILSCYDKTKRLAKKSFEKGRYNRSLKYINIAARIAYQFNWIYRDDDLEELLANISKQTISKRNHYTPIENRYVLYVASMIDNRGEIQQYLRALIACEGELLVIVEKYGKEAAATIAEIKAYPKAKIYALQGDETDVESNAQKLYDKIVNFRPSKLFMHLRPESGFAITVFDALPEEIINYQINLTDHAFWLGCKCLDYIFEFRPYGCTVSQEKRKIDKDKILLLPYYPILNHRDFQGFPSSCTADKIILFSGGELYKIYGGNGLYFKIVKHILDENPQAILLYAGDGDTGGVNAFIAENKYENRFILLGFRQDINEVFKHCDIYLCTYPSAGGLMCQYAAVNGKPILAYNEPKARSKFIEDLICVNANVQLTFTDPKRLTEEAGRLITDKTYRKKQGKKQTKKGARK
;
A
#
# COMPACT_ATOMS: atom_id res chain seq x y z
N MET A 1 -0.79 25.40 15.33
CA MET A 1 -1.84 24.85 16.21
C MET A 1 -1.47 23.40 16.45
N ASN A 2 -1.13 23.02 17.69
CA ASN A 2 -0.83 21.62 17.99
C ASN A 2 -2.15 20.83 18.01
N LEU A 3 -2.32 19.91 17.06
CA LEU A 3 -3.48 19.03 16.99
C LEU A 3 -3.39 17.98 18.10
N THR A 4 -4.18 18.11 19.15
CA THR A 4 -4.26 17.08 20.19
C THR A 4 -5.14 15.92 19.76
N LYS A 5 -4.95 14.76 20.38
CA LYS A 5 -5.76 13.57 20.09
C LYS A 5 -7.25 13.83 20.37
N GLU A 6 -7.56 14.51 21.45
CA GLU A 6 -8.93 14.86 21.85
C GLU A 6 -9.61 15.74 20.80
N TYR A 7 -8.88 16.72 20.28
CA TYR A 7 -9.40 17.58 19.22
C TYR A 7 -9.71 16.79 17.94
N ILE A 8 -8.82 15.92 17.54
CA ILE A 8 -8.99 15.09 16.33
C ILE A 8 -10.19 14.12 16.49
N LEU A 9 -10.32 13.47 17.66
CA LEU A 9 -11.48 12.61 17.95
C LEU A 9 -12.78 13.42 17.96
N SER A 10 -12.78 14.64 18.50
CA SER A 10 -13.93 15.55 18.44
C SER A 10 -14.32 15.90 16.99
N CYS A 11 -13.33 16.15 16.12
CA CYS A 11 -13.57 16.36 14.69
C CYS A 11 -14.17 15.14 14.01
N TYR A 12 -13.66 13.95 14.33
CA TYR A 12 -14.17 12.67 13.84
C TYR A 12 -15.64 12.49 14.22
N ASP A 13 -15.97 12.61 15.51
CA ASP A 13 -17.34 12.45 16.03
C ASP A 13 -18.30 13.50 15.48
N LYS A 14 -17.84 14.75 15.32
CA LYS A 14 -18.63 15.80 14.66
C LYS A 14 -18.95 15.43 13.22
N THR A 15 -17.97 14.88 12.50
CA THR A 15 -18.14 14.46 11.10
C THR A 15 -19.12 13.31 10.98
N LYS A 16 -19.06 12.30 11.86
CA LYS A 16 -20.05 11.22 11.95
C LYS A 16 -21.47 11.75 12.19
N ARG A 17 -21.64 12.66 13.14
CA ARG A 17 -22.95 13.30 13.40
C ARG A 17 -23.48 14.04 12.18
N LEU A 18 -22.62 14.72 11.41
CA LEU A 18 -23.01 15.41 10.18
C LEU A 18 -23.42 14.41 9.07
N ALA A 19 -22.74 13.26 8.98
CA ALA A 19 -23.12 12.18 8.09
C ALA A 19 -24.53 11.67 8.40
N LYS A 20 -24.78 11.30 9.67
CA LYS A 20 -26.09 10.83 10.14
C LYS A 20 -27.20 11.85 9.89
N LYS A 21 -26.98 13.12 10.29
CA LYS A 21 -27.97 14.19 10.07
C LYS A 21 -28.24 14.45 8.59
N SER A 22 -27.26 14.23 7.72
CA SER A 22 -27.46 14.38 6.27
C SER A 22 -28.30 13.23 5.72
N PHE A 23 -28.06 12.00 6.17
CA PHE A 23 -28.87 10.83 5.84
C PHE A 23 -30.33 11.01 6.27
N GLU A 24 -30.59 11.39 7.51
CA GLU A 24 -31.94 11.64 8.07
C GLU A 24 -32.75 12.69 7.27
N LYS A 25 -32.05 13.55 6.53
CA LYS A 25 -32.64 14.57 5.64
C LYS A 25 -32.74 14.12 4.18
N GLY A 26 -32.50 12.84 3.87
CA GLY A 26 -32.51 12.31 2.53
C GLY A 26 -31.39 12.83 1.62
N ARG A 27 -30.30 13.42 2.20
CA ARG A 27 -29.18 13.98 1.45
C ARG A 27 -28.03 12.96 1.37
N TYR A 28 -28.22 11.89 0.61
CA TYR A 28 -27.35 10.72 0.60
C TYR A 28 -25.94 11.05 0.11
N ASN A 29 -25.80 11.82 -0.97
CA ASN A 29 -24.50 12.28 -1.48
C ASN A 29 -23.71 13.06 -0.41
N ARG A 30 -24.39 13.93 0.33
CA ARG A 30 -23.75 14.70 1.41
C ARG A 30 -23.38 13.81 2.60
N SER A 31 -24.22 12.84 2.92
CA SER A 31 -23.94 11.85 3.97
C SER A 31 -22.69 11.06 3.62
N LEU A 32 -22.59 10.53 2.41
CA LEU A 32 -21.44 9.78 1.90
C LEU A 32 -20.16 10.61 1.95
N LYS A 33 -20.23 11.88 1.56
CA LYS A 33 -19.08 12.80 1.65
C LYS A 33 -18.55 12.93 3.08
N TYR A 34 -19.44 13.05 4.08
CA TYR A 34 -19.01 13.10 5.49
C TYR A 34 -18.49 11.74 5.97
N ILE A 35 -19.05 10.61 5.53
CA ILE A 35 -18.51 9.27 5.83
C ILE A 35 -17.08 9.16 5.32
N ASN A 36 -16.81 9.56 4.08
CA ASN A 36 -15.48 9.53 3.48
C ASN A 36 -14.48 10.44 4.23
N ILE A 37 -14.92 11.61 4.69
CA ILE A 37 -14.08 12.51 5.52
C ILE A 37 -13.77 11.84 6.87
N ALA A 38 -14.75 11.24 7.54
CA ALA A 38 -14.52 10.52 8.80
C ALA A 38 -13.53 9.36 8.60
N ALA A 39 -13.69 8.58 7.53
CA ALA A 39 -12.77 7.49 7.18
C ALA A 39 -11.33 8.00 6.95
N ARG A 40 -11.14 9.13 6.28
CA ARG A 40 -9.81 9.76 6.11
C ARG A 40 -9.19 10.20 7.43
N ILE A 41 -9.99 10.77 8.35
CA ILE A 41 -9.50 11.14 9.68
C ILE A 41 -9.05 9.88 10.43
N ALA A 42 -9.86 8.84 10.46
CA ALA A 42 -9.53 7.58 11.12
C ALA A 42 -8.29 6.90 10.50
N TYR A 43 -8.17 6.91 9.17
CA TYR A 43 -6.99 6.40 8.46
C TYR A 43 -5.72 7.16 8.81
N GLN A 44 -5.78 8.49 8.83
CA GLN A 44 -4.60 9.34 9.04
C GLN A 44 -4.01 9.20 10.45
N PHE A 45 -4.84 8.96 11.45
CA PHE A 45 -4.40 8.96 12.85
C PHE A 45 -4.30 7.58 13.49
N ASN A 46 -4.77 6.51 12.86
CA ASN A 46 -4.58 5.10 13.24
C ASN A 46 -5.01 4.73 14.69
N TRP A 47 -6.03 5.40 15.23
CA TRP A 47 -6.58 5.07 16.56
C TRP A 47 -7.84 4.22 16.48
N ILE A 48 -8.54 4.30 15.36
CA ILE A 48 -9.77 3.59 15.05
C ILE A 48 -9.47 2.67 13.87
N TYR A 49 -9.88 1.41 13.94
CA TYR A 49 -9.65 0.42 12.88
C TYR A 49 -10.94 -0.08 12.25
N ARG A 50 -12.07 0.12 12.92
CA ARG A 50 -13.41 -0.24 12.49
C ARG A 50 -14.42 0.70 13.15
N ASP A 51 -15.48 1.04 12.44
CA ASP A 51 -16.60 1.84 12.97
C ASP A 51 -17.93 1.31 12.41
N ASP A 52 -18.64 0.57 13.26
CA ASP A 52 -19.89 -0.10 12.87
C ASP A 52 -21.02 0.89 12.56
N ASP A 53 -21.01 2.11 13.13
CA ASP A 53 -22.02 3.13 12.82
C ASP A 53 -21.84 3.66 11.40
N LEU A 54 -20.59 3.83 10.94
CA LEU A 54 -20.31 4.23 9.55
C LEU A 54 -20.70 3.14 8.56
N GLU A 55 -20.39 1.87 8.87
CA GLU A 55 -20.77 0.71 8.06
C GLU A 55 -22.31 0.60 7.95
N GLU A 56 -23.03 0.77 9.07
CA GLU A 56 -24.49 0.74 9.07
C GLU A 56 -25.10 1.89 8.29
N LEU A 57 -24.50 3.07 8.37
CA LEU A 57 -24.97 4.22 7.61
C LEU A 57 -24.79 4.01 6.10
N LEU A 58 -23.69 3.38 5.66
CA LEU A 58 -23.49 2.97 4.26
C LEU A 58 -24.54 1.96 3.81
N ALA A 59 -24.82 0.94 4.63
CA ALA A 59 -25.87 -0.05 4.35
C ALA A 59 -27.26 0.60 4.25
N ASN A 60 -27.54 1.61 5.07
CA ASN A 60 -28.80 2.35 5.00
C ASN A 60 -28.88 3.24 3.75
N ILE A 61 -27.77 3.87 3.31
CA ILE A 61 -27.72 4.59 2.02
C ILE A 61 -27.97 3.60 0.88
N SER A 62 -27.32 2.43 0.91
CA SER A 62 -27.52 1.34 -0.05
C SER A 62 -29.00 1.00 -0.25
N LYS A 63 -29.71 0.77 0.86
CA LYS A 63 -31.17 0.45 0.85
C LYS A 63 -32.04 1.56 0.23
N GLN A 64 -31.61 2.81 0.29
CA GLN A 64 -32.35 3.95 -0.24
C GLN A 64 -32.03 4.25 -1.72
N THR A 65 -30.88 3.81 -2.20
CA THR A 65 -30.38 4.20 -3.53
C THR A 65 -30.27 3.06 -4.52
N ILE A 66 -30.43 1.82 -4.05
CA ILE A 66 -30.30 0.62 -4.89
C ILE A 66 -31.54 -0.28 -4.77
N SER A 67 -32.14 -0.57 -5.90
CA SER A 67 -33.19 -1.59 -6.03
C SER A 67 -32.54 -2.93 -6.31
N LYS A 68 -32.57 -3.83 -5.32
CA LYS A 68 -31.99 -5.17 -5.42
C LYS A 68 -32.79 -6.06 -6.34
N ARG A 69 -32.15 -6.97 -7.06
CA ARG A 69 -32.84 -8.04 -7.83
C ARG A 69 -33.29 -9.15 -6.92
N ASN A 70 -34.49 -9.70 -7.21
CA ASN A 70 -35.08 -10.78 -6.43
C ASN A 70 -34.44 -12.15 -6.71
N HIS A 71 -33.85 -12.34 -7.89
CA HIS A 71 -33.23 -13.59 -8.30
C HIS A 71 -31.86 -13.35 -8.91
N TYR A 72 -30.92 -14.11 -8.45
CA TYR A 72 -29.54 -14.08 -8.95
C TYR A 72 -29.00 -15.51 -9.07
N THR A 73 -28.31 -15.78 -10.15
CA THR A 73 -27.56 -17.04 -10.34
C THR A 73 -26.19 -16.69 -10.92
N PRO A 74 -25.12 -16.89 -10.20
CA PRO A 74 -23.76 -16.59 -10.66
C PRO A 74 -23.36 -17.52 -11.81
N ILE A 75 -22.38 -17.09 -12.60
CA ILE A 75 -21.64 -17.93 -13.52
C ILE A 75 -20.28 -18.18 -12.90
N GLU A 76 -19.96 -19.46 -12.64
CA GLU A 76 -18.80 -19.89 -11.83
C GLU A 76 -17.50 -19.18 -12.19
N ASN A 77 -17.16 -19.15 -13.47
CA ASN A 77 -15.89 -18.60 -13.98
C ASN A 77 -15.98 -17.12 -14.39
N ARG A 78 -16.86 -16.34 -13.76
CA ARG A 78 -16.93 -14.89 -13.95
C ARG A 78 -16.47 -14.17 -12.69
N TYR A 79 -15.50 -13.29 -12.87
CA TYR A 79 -14.86 -12.53 -11.78
C TYR A 79 -14.96 -11.04 -12.04
N VAL A 80 -15.16 -10.28 -10.98
CA VAL A 80 -15.03 -8.82 -11.00
C VAL A 80 -13.77 -8.45 -10.22
N LEU A 81 -12.92 -7.61 -10.78
CA LEU A 81 -11.87 -6.90 -10.08
C LEU A 81 -12.22 -5.41 -10.03
N TYR A 82 -12.56 -4.92 -8.86
CA TYR A 82 -12.80 -3.50 -8.64
C TYR A 82 -11.54 -2.82 -8.15
N VAL A 83 -11.13 -1.73 -8.84
CA VAL A 83 -9.90 -0.99 -8.55
C VAL A 83 -10.23 0.47 -8.32
N ALA A 84 -10.12 0.94 -7.08
CA ALA A 84 -10.41 2.33 -6.72
C ALA A 84 -9.41 3.34 -7.33
N SER A 85 -8.15 2.92 -7.54
CA SER A 85 -7.15 3.75 -8.24
C SER A 85 -6.19 2.85 -9.01
N MET A 86 -6.30 2.86 -10.34
CA MET A 86 -5.43 2.06 -11.19
C MET A 86 -4.14 2.81 -11.50
N ILE A 87 -3.01 2.20 -11.12
CA ILE A 87 -1.66 2.77 -11.30
C ILE A 87 -0.72 1.64 -11.69
N ASP A 88 0.19 1.92 -12.65
CA ASP A 88 1.24 1.00 -13.05
C ASP A 88 2.31 0.81 -11.96
N ASN A 89 3.00 -0.32 -12.01
CA ASN A 89 4.21 -0.61 -11.22
C ASN A 89 4.04 -0.64 -9.69
N ARG A 90 2.84 -0.72 -9.17
CA ARG A 90 2.64 -0.94 -7.74
C ARG A 90 2.58 -2.40 -7.34
N GLY A 91 2.82 -3.33 -8.26
CA GLY A 91 2.89 -4.78 -7.98
C GLY A 91 1.57 -5.41 -7.55
N GLU A 92 0.87 -4.74 -6.68
CA GLU A 92 -0.32 -5.26 -6.00
C GLU A 92 -1.47 -5.52 -6.98
N ILE A 93 -1.87 -4.53 -7.77
CA ILE A 93 -2.99 -4.67 -8.74
C ILE A 93 -2.61 -5.68 -9.83
N GLN A 94 -1.42 -5.57 -10.38
CA GLN A 94 -0.97 -6.45 -11.46
C GLN A 94 -0.80 -7.89 -11.00
N GLN A 95 -0.37 -8.14 -9.75
CA GLN A 95 -0.30 -9.48 -9.19
C GLN A 95 -1.67 -10.15 -9.13
N TYR A 96 -2.68 -9.46 -8.58
CA TYR A 96 -4.04 -10.00 -8.51
C TYR A 96 -4.66 -10.13 -9.91
N LEU A 97 -4.43 -9.16 -10.80
CA LEU A 97 -4.86 -9.23 -12.19
C LEU A 97 -4.29 -10.48 -12.88
N ARG A 98 -2.99 -10.73 -12.77
CA ARG A 98 -2.33 -11.90 -13.37
C ARG A 98 -2.83 -13.21 -12.78
N ALA A 99 -3.07 -13.26 -11.47
CA ALA A 99 -3.66 -14.43 -10.83
C ALA A 99 -5.07 -14.72 -11.36
N LEU A 100 -5.90 -13.69 -11.55
CA LEU A 100 -7.26 -13.84 -12.10
C LEU A 100 -7.23 -14.25 -13.59
N ILE A 101 -6.31 -13.70 -14.37
CA ILE A 101 -6.09 -14.12 -15.77
C ILE A 101 -5.67 -15.60 -15.84
N ALA A 102 -4.79 -16.05 -14.93
CA ALA A 102 -4.35 -17.43 -14.86
C ALA A 102 -5.48 -18.42 -14.47
N CYS A 103 -6.56 -17.94 -13.88
CA CYS A 103 -7.78 -18.75 -13.65
C CYS A 103 -8.63 -18.95 -14.92
N GLU A 104 -8.26 -18.34 -16.06
CA GLU A 104 -8.89 -18.49 -17.38
C GLU A 104 -10.38 -18.14 -17.46
N GLY A 105 -10.93 -17.47 -16.45
CA GLY A 105 -12.33 -17.02 -16.40
C GLY A 105 -12.59 -15.73 -17.19
N GLU A 106 -13.87 -15.37 -17.33
CA GLU A 106 -14.26 -14.06 -17.83
C GLU A 106 -14.03 -13.01 -16.74
N LEU A 107 -13.37 -11.89 -17.07
CA LEU A 107 -12.98 -10.86 -16.12
C LEU A 107 -13.61 -9.50 -16.48
N LEU A 108 -14.33 -8.92 -15.54
CA LEU A 108 -14.76 -7.53 -15.60
C LEU A 108 -13.88 -6.71 -14.65
N VAL A 109 -13.02 -5.85 -15.19
CA VAL A 109 -12.23 -4.91 -14.41
C VAL A 109 -12.97 -3.58 -14.33
N ILE A 110 -13.38 -3.20 -13.13
CA ILE A 110 -14.05 -1.92 -12.87
C ILE A 110 -13.01 -0.96 -12.30
N VAL A 111 -12.86 0.20 -12.94
CA VAL A 111 -11.89 1.22 -12.54
C VAL A 111 -12.63 2.47 -12.10
N GLU A 112 -12.48 2.84 -10.83
CA GLU A 112 -13.06 4.06 -10.28
C GLU A 112 -12.29 5.29 -10.77
N LYS A 113 -10.94 5.22 -10.70
CA LYS A 113 -10.06 6.30 -11.14
C LYS A 113 -8.78 5.78 -11.79
N TYR A 114 -8.37 6.42 -12.88
CA TYR A 114 -7.04 6.21 -13.44
C TYR A 114 -6.03 7.15 -12.76
N GLY A 115 -4.90 6.60 -12.33
CA GLY A 115 -3.74 7.38 -11.92
C GLY A 115 -2.99 7.95 -13.14
N LYS A 116 -1.95 8.74 -12.86
CA LYS A 116 -1.14 9.37 -13.92
C LYS A 116 -0.45 8.34 -14.84
N GLU A 117 -0.14 7.17 -14.33
CA GLU A 117 0.47 6.06 -15.03
C GLU A 117 -0.38 4.81 -14.83
N ALA A 118 -1.11 4.38 -15.85
CA ALA A 118 -1.94 3.18 -15.86
C ALA A 118 -1.85 2.42 -17.19
N ALA A 119 -1.02 2.87 -18.12
CA ALA A 119 -1.00 2.38 -19.50
C ALA A 119 -0.55 0.91 -19.59
N ALA A 120 0.45 0.49 -18.81
CA ALA A 120 0.95 -0.89 -18.83
C ALA A 120 -0.08 -1.86 -18.28
N THR A 121 -0.73 -1.54 -17.16
CA THR A 121 -1.79 -2.37 -16.57
C THR A 121 -3.00 -2.47 -17.49
N ILE A 122 -3.39 -1.37 -18.14
CA ILE A 122 -4.48 -1.35 -19.14
C ILE A 122 -4.13 -2.23 -20.35
N ALA A 123 -2.88 -2.15 -20.85
CA ALA A 123 -2.43 -2.98 -21.96
C ALA A 123 -2.47 -4.47 -21.59
N GLU A 124 -2.08 -4.83 -20.38
CA GLU A 124 -2.11 -6.19 -19.86
C GLU A 124 -3.56 -6.74 -19.78
N ILE A 125 -4.52 -5.92 -19.33
CA ILE A 125 -5.93 -6.30 -19.31
C ILE A 125 -6.45 -6.49 -20.74
N LYS A 126 -6.15 -5.57 -21.66
CA LYS A 126 -6.59 -5.63 -23.06
C LYS A 126 -6.00 -6.81 -23.82
N ALA A 127 -4.82 -7.29 -23.43
CA ALA A 127 -4.20 -8.45 -24.04
C ALA A 127 -4.92 -9.76 -23.66
N TYR A 128 -5.77 -9.77 -22.63
CA TYR A 128 -6.56 -10.92 -22.26
C TYR A 128 -7.95 -10.89 -22.91
N PRO A 129 -8.26 -11.79 -23.90
CA PRO A 129 -9.48 -11.68 -24.72
C PRO A 129 -10.80 -11.80 -23.92
N LYS A 130 -10.76 -12.44 -22.74
CA LYS A 130 -11.94 -12.61 -21.88
C LYS A 130 -12.08 -11.50 -20.85
N ALA A 131 -11.25 -10.44 -20.89
CA ALA A 131 -11.36 -9.29 -20.02
C ALA A 131 -12.15 -8.14 -20.65
N LYS A 132 -12.93 -7.43 -19.82
CA LYS A 132 -13.59 -6.17 -20.18
C LYS A 132 -13.25 -5.12 -19.14
N ILE A 133 -12.99 -3.88 -19.58
CA ILE A 133 -12.77 -2.74 -18.70
C ILE A 133 -14.03 -1.89 -18.67
N TYR A 134 -14.47 -1.52 -17.47
CA TYR A 134 -15.51 -0.53 -17.24
C TYR A 134 -14.97 0.56 -16.33
N ALA A 135 -14.79 1.76 -16.88
CA ALA A 135 -14.39 2.93 -16.10
C ALA A 135 -15.64 3.67 -15.60
N LEU A 136 -15.65 4.00 -14.30
CA LEU A 136 -16.69 4.86 -13.76
C LEU A 136 -16.54 6.27 -14.35
N GLN A 137 -17.68 6.89 -14.64
CA GLN A 137 -17.74 8.26 -15.14
C GLN A 137 -18.45 9.15 -14.14
N GLY A 138 -17.89 10.32 -13.88
CA GLY A 138 -18.51 11.31 -13.03
C GLY A 138 -17.95 11.39 -11.60
N ASP A 139 -18.69 12.04 -10.71
CA ASP A 139 -18.31 12.19 -9.31
C ASP A 139 -18.51 10.88 -8.55
N GLU A 140 -17.43 10.34 -7.98
CA GLU A 140 -17.42 9.14 -7.15
C GLU A 140 -18.33 9.24 -5.92
N THR A 141 -18.77 10.44 -5.56
CA THR A 141 -19.64 10.67 -4.42
C THR A 141 -21.11 10.80 -4.81
N ASP A 142 -21.45 10.75 -6.10
CA ASP A 142 -22.84 10.82 -6.56
C ASP A 142 -23.50 9.44 -6.51
N VAL A 143 -23.85 9.03 -5.29
CA VAL A 143 -24.47 7.73 -5.03
C VAL A 143 -25.88 7.66 -5.60
N GLU A 144 -26.61 8.77 -5.62
CA GLU A 144 -28.00 8.82 -6.14
C GLU A 144 -28.06 8.57 -7.64
N SER A 145 -27.08 9.05 -8.40
CA SER A 145 -27.04 8.88 -9.86
C SER A 145 -26.32 7.62 -10.33
N ASN A 146 -25.35 7.13 -9.57
CA ASN A 146 -24.39 6.14 -10.07
C ASN A 146 -24.44 4.77 -9.35
N ALA A 147 -24.97 4.70 -8.12
CA ALA A 147 -24.94 3.43 -7.37
C ALA A 147 -25.74 2.33 -8.07
N GLN A 148 -26.96 2.62 -8.54
CA GLN A 148 -27.79 1.64 -9.28
C GLN A 148 -27.09 1.19 -10.56
N LYS A 149 -26.46 2.10 -11.30
CA LYS A 149 -25.76 1.75 -12.56
C LYS A 149 -24.61 0.78 -12.32
N LEU A 150 -23.80 1.03 -11.26
CA LEU A 150 -22.71 0.14 -10.91
C LEU A 150 -23.22 -1.22 -10.43
N TYR A 151 -24.25 -1.22 -9.58
CA TYR A 151 -24.92 -2.44 -9.15
C TYR A 151 -25.40 -3.28 -10.35
N ASP A 152 -26.17 -2.66 -11.26
CA ASP A 152 -26.68 -3.34 -12.47
C ASP A 152 -25.55 -3.85 -13.37
N LYS A 153 -24.46 -3.10 -13.48
CA LYS A 153 -23.29 -3.53 -14.26
C LYS A 153 -22.67 -4.80 -13.71
N ILE A 154 -22.52 -4.90 -12.39
CA ILE A 154 -21.99 -6.08 -11.71
C ILE A 154 -22.96 -7.24 -11.84
N VAL A 155 -24.21 -7.05 -11.47
CA VAL A 155 -25.23 -8.11 -11.43
C VAL A 155 -25.56 -8.65 -12.83
N ASN A 156 -25.56 -7.78 -13.87
CA ASN A 156 -25.74 -8.21 -15.27
C ASN A 156 -24.57 -9.06 -15.78
N PHE A 157 -23.35 -8.82 -15.28
CA PHE A 157 -22.20 -9.64 -15.61
C PHE A 157 -22.27 -11.03 -14.97
N ARG A 158 -23.07 -11.20 -13.91
CA ARG A 158 -23.29 -12.45 -13.17
C ARG A 158 -22.02 -13.08 -12.61
N PRO A 159 -21.15 -12.32 -11.89
CA PRO A 159 -19.93 -12.88 -11.32
C PRO A 159 -20.24 -13.85 -10.18
N SER A 160 -19.35 -14.84 -9.97
CA SER A 160 -19.33 -15.67 -8.75
C SER A 160 -18.47 -15.04 -7.65
N LYS A 161 -17.49 -14.19 -8.03
CA LYS A 161 -16.55 -13.58 -7.10
C LYS A 161 -16.29 -12.12 -7.46
N LEU A 162 -16.18 -11.29 -6.42
CA LEU A 162 -15.77 -9.89 -6.51
C LEU A 162 -14.50 -9.69 -5.69
N PHE A 163 -13.46 -9.15 -6.31
CA PHE A 163 -12.19 -8.79 -5.68
C PHE A 163 -12.13 -7.26 -5.54
N MET A 164 -12.03 -6.78 -4.31
CA MET A 164 -12.12 -5.36 -3.97
C MET A 164 -10.76 -4.79 -3.62
N HIS A 165 -10.17 -3.99 -4.53
CA HIS A 165 -8.97 -3.21 -4.28
C HIS A 165 -9.37 -1.75 -4.00
N LEU A 166 -9.64 -1.44 -2.73
CA LEU A 166 -10.27 -0.21 -2.28
C LEU A 166 -9.28 0.78 -1.65
N ARG A 167 -9.67 2.05 -1.64
CA ARG A 167 -9.09 3.06 -0.76
C ARG A 167 -9.77 3.00 0.62
N PRO A 168 -9.11 3.46 1.69
CA PRO A 168 -9.71 3.47 3.03
C PRO A 168 -11.08 4.14 3.11
N GLU A 169 -11.31 5.16 2.27
CA GLU A 169 -12.54 5.95 2.20
C GLU A 169 -13.45 5.61 1.01
N SER A 170 -13.39 4.41 0.45
CA SER A 170 -14.21 4.01 -0.71
C SER A 170 -15.69 3.77 -0.36
N GLY A 171 -16.34 4.73 0.31
CA GLY A 171 -17.72 4.61 0.78
C GLY A 171 -18.73 4.38 -0.34
N PHE A 172 -18.54 4.97 -1.53
CA PHE A 172 -19.40 4.73 -2.70
C PHE A 172 -19.39 3.24 -3.11
N ALA A 173 -18.21 2.66 -3.27
CA ALA A 173 -18.07 1.25 -3.64
C ALA A 173 -18.69 0.33 -2.59
N ILE A 174 -18.46 0.59 -1.30
CA ILE A 174 -19.03 -0.18 -0.19
C ILE A 174 -20.56 -0.09 -0.17
N THR A 175 -21.13 1.09 -0.44
CA THR A 175 -22.60 1.24 -0.57
C THR A 175 -23.16 0.32 -1.64
N VAL A 176 -22.47 0.14 -2.77
CA VAL A 176 -22.91 -0.76 -3.84
C VAL A 176 -22.70 -2.22 -3.47
N PHE A 177 -21.56 -2.56 -2.87
CA PHE A 177 -21.22 -3.95 -2.56
C PHE A 177 -22.09 -4.53 -1.44
N ASP A 178 -22.54 -3.71 -0.50
CA ASP A 178 -23.53 -4.10 0.52
C ASP A 178 -24.90 -4.52 -0.09
N ALA A 179 -25.21 -4.03 -1.28
CA ALA A 179 -26.43 -4.38 -1.99
C ALA A 179 -26.33 -5.66 -2.83
N LEU A 180 -25.10 -6.14 -3.11
CA LEU A 180 -24.90 -7.28 -3.99
C LEU A 180 -25.57 -8.56 -3.48
N PRO A 181 -26.00 -9.46 -4.39
CA PRO A 181 -26.51 -10.79 -4.01
C PRO A 181 -25.50 -11.57 -3.16
N GLU A 182 -26.00 -12.31 -2.17
CA GLU A 182 -25.18 -13.13 -1.25
C GLU A 182 -24.45 -14.27 -1.96
N GLU A 183 -24.86 -14.63 -3.16
CA GLU A 183 -24.20 -15.64 -3.99
C GLU A 183 -22.87 -15.13 -4.61
N ILE A 184 -22.60 -13.83 -4.53
CA ILE A 184 -21.32 -13.26 -4.96
C ILE A 184 -20.39 -13.23 -3.76
N ILE A 185 -19.29 -13.99 -3.82
CA ILE A 185 -18.29 -14.02 -2.74
C ILE A 185 -17.38 -12.79 -2.87
N ASN A 186 -17.37 -11.96 -1.83
CA ASN A 186 -16.62 -10.70 -1.77
C ASN A 186 -15.26 -10.86 -1.08
N TYR A 187 -14.19 -10.65 -1.83
CA TYR A 187 -12.81 -10.70 -1.33
C TYR A 187 -12.23 -9.29 -1.21
N GLN A 188 -11.90 -8.84 0.00
CA GLN A 188 -11.16 -7.60 0.21
C GLN A 188 -9.67 -7.84 0.01
N ILE A 189 -9.03 -7.08 -0.88
CA ILE A 189 -7.58 -7.02 -1.02
C ILE A 189 -7.08 -5.90 -0.11
N ASN A 190 -6.55 -6.25 1.07
CA ASN A 190 -6.13 -5.28 2.06
C ASN A 190 -4.68 -4.86 1.87
N LEU A 191 -4.46 -3.61 1.48
CA LEU A 191 -3.14 -2.98 1.42
C LEU A 191 -2.90 -1.99 2.57
N THR A 192 -3.90 -1.85 3.45
CA THR A 192 -3.92 -0.89 4.55
C THR A 192 -4.10 -1.63 5.88
N ASP A 193 -3.23 -2.59 6.16
CA ASP A 193 -3.30 -3.41 7.36
C ASP A 193 -3.08 -2.62 8.66
N HIS A 194 -2.36 -1.50 8.60
CA HIS A 194 -1.94 -0.66 9.72
C HIS A 194 -2.91 0.47 10.08
N ALA A 195 -4.01 0.66 9.33
CA ALA A 195 -4.90 1.79 9.51
C ALA A 195 -6.37 1.44 9.25
N PHE A 196 -7.26 2.43 9.42
CA PHE A 196 -8.70 2.32 9.17
C PHE A 196 -9.01 2.14 7.68
N TRP A 197 -10.05 1.39 7.38
CA TRP A 197 -10.72 1.35 6.08
C TRP A 197 -12.20 0.94 6.25
N LEU A 198 -13.04 1.33 5.29
CA LEU A 198 -14.47 0.98 5.22
C LEU A 198 -14.65 -0.37 4.49
N GLY A 199 -15.69 -1.13 4.87
CA GLY A 199 -16.09 -2.37 4.19
C GLY A 199 -15.92 -3.64 5.03
N CYS A 200 -15.69 -3.52 6.33
CA CYS A 200 -15.57 -4.69 7.22
C CYS A 200 -16.84 -5.57 7.27
N LYS A 201 -18.02 -5.02 6.94
CA LYS A 201 -19.29 -5.76 6.95
C LYS A 201 -19.66 -6.39 5.62
N CYS A 202 -19.14 -5.90 4.49
CA CYS A 202 -19.51 -6.36 3.15
C CYS A 202 -18.55 -7.40 2.56
N LEU A 203 -17.56 -7.90 3.31
CA LEU A 203 -16.61 -8.91 2.87
C LEU A 203 -16.97 -10.31 3.38
N ASP A 204 -16.73 -11.32 2.55
CA ASP A 204 -16.72 -12.73 2.96
C ASP A 204 -15.33 -13.16 3.37
N TYR A 205 -14.30 -12.75 2.62
CA TYR A 205 -12.89 -13.02 2.90
C TYR A 205 -12.04 -11.77 2.74
N ILE A 206 -10.90 -11.78 3.43
CA ILE A 206 -9.88 -10.74 3.31
C ILE A 206 -8.51 -11.36 3.02
N PHE A 207 -7.82 -10.80 2.02
CA PHE A 207 -6.42 -11.08 1.77
C PHE A 207 -5.54 -10.13 2.56
N GLU A 208 -4.81 -10.67 3.51
CA GLU A 208 -3.75 -9.95 4.21
C GLU A 208 -2.39 -10.34 3.64
N PHE A 209 -1.55 -9.36 3.38
CA PHE A 209 -0.26 -9.62 2.72
C PHE A 209 0.86 -10.01 3.70
N ARG A 210 0.61 -9.94 5.01
CA ARG A 210 1.58 -10.31 6.06
C ARG A 210 0.90 -10.67 7.38
N PRO A 211 1.58 -11.46 8.25
CA PRO A 211 1.03 -11.91 9.54
C PRO A 211 0.55 -10.77 10.45
N TYR A 212 1.22 -9.61 10.41
CA TYR A 212 0.78 -8.42 11.15
C TYR A 212 -0.65 -8.00 10.77
N GLY A 213 -0.95 -7.96 9.47
CA GLY A 213 -2.29 -7.66 8.96
C GLY A 213 -3.34 -8.65 9.48
N CYS A 214 -3.02 -9.96 9.47
CA CYS A 214 -3.91 -10.98 10.02
C CYS A 214 -4.25 -10.71 11.50
N THR A 215 -3.24 -10.38 12.31
CA THR A 215 -3.43 -10.05 13.72
C THR A 215 -4.30 -8.80 13.91
N VAL A 216 -4.02 -7.73 13.15
CA VAL A 216 -4.79 -6.48 13.23
C VAL A 216 -6.24 -6.69 12.77
N SER A 217 -6.46 -7.44 11.71
CA SER A 217 -7.81 -7.73 11.20
C SER A 217 -8.62 -8.54 12.20
N GLN A 218 -8.01 -9.51 12.88
CA GLN A 218 -8.67 -10.27 13.93
C GLN A 218 -8.91 -9.44 15.19
N GLU A 219 -7.86 -8.80 15.75
CA GLU A 219 -7.92 -8.15 17.06
C GLU A 219 -8.61 -6.78 17.02
N LYS A 220 -8.35 -5.98 15.99
CA LYS A 220 -8.79 -4.58 15.90
C LYS A 220 -10.03 -4.39 15.05
N ARG A 221 -10.16 -5.15 13.94
CA ARG A 221 -11.31 -5.07 13.05
C ARG A 221 -12.38 -6.10 13.36
N LYS A 222 -12.09 -7.07 14.27
CA LYS A 222 -13.02 -8.12 14.69
C LYS A 222 -13.52 -8.97 13.51
N ILE A 223 -12.61 -9.24 12.56
CA ILE A 223 -12.86 -10.17 11.46
C ILE A 223 -12.52 -11.58 11.95
N ASP A 224 -13.41 -12.53 11.69
CA ASP A 224 -13.23 -13.93 12.07
C ASP A 224 -11.99 -14.53 11.40
N LYS A 225 -11.26 -15.36 12.13
CA LYS A 225 -9.98 -15.91 11.69
C LYS A 225 -10.08 -16.73 10.40
N ASP A 226 -11.16 -17.45 10.22
CA ASP A 226 -11.44 -18.30 9.05
C ASP A 226 -11.78 -17.50 7.77
N LYS A 227 -12.09 -16.21 7.91
CA LYS A 227 -12.24 -15.25 6.81
C LYS A 227 -10.92 -14.60 6.39
N ILE A 228 -9.84 -14.77 7.16
CA ILE A 228 -8.54 -14.11 6.92
C ILE A 228 -7.61 -15.05 6.16
N LEU A 229 -7.23 -14.65 4.96
CA LEU A 229 -6.35 -15.38 4.08
C LEU A 229 -5.00 -14.65 3.96
N LEU A 230 -3.90 -15.31 4.33
CA LEU A 230 -2.57 -14.74 4.15
C LEU A 230 -2.11 -14.95 2.70
N LEU A 231 -2.04 -13.87 1.95
CA LEU A 231 -1.60 -13.85 0.56
C LEU A 231 -0.55 -12.75 0.35
N PRO A 232 0.74 -13.04 0.55
CA PRO A 232 1.79 -12.06 0.33
C PRO A 232 1.80 -11.56 -1.11
N TYR A 233 2.04 -10.26 -1.29
CA TYR A 233 2.31 -9.71 -2.61
C TYR A 233 3.82 -9.61 -2.87
N TYR A 234 4.20 -9.62 -4.15
CA TYR A 234 5.59 -9.55 -4.59
C TYR A 234 5.78 -8.40 -5.57
N PRO A 235 6.97 -7.81 -5.63
CA PRO A 235 7.24 -6.74 -6.58
C PRO A 235 7.21 -7.30 -8.00
N ILE A 236 6.58 -6.58 -8.93
CA ILE A 236 6.63 -6.92 -10.35
C ILE A 236 7.95 -6.42 -10.91
N LEU A 237 8.76 -7.35 -11.40
CA LEU A 237 10.05 -7.04 -11.99
C LEU A 237 9.87 -6.63 -13.44
N ASN A 238 9.66 -5.35 -13.67
CA ASN A 238 9.62 -4.82 -15.04
C ASN A 238 11.05 -4.64 -15.55
N HIS A 239 11.29 -5.13 -16.76
CA HIS A 239 12.54 -4.87 -17.49
C HIS A 239 12.47 -3.46 -18.08
N ARG A 240 13.35 -2.59 -17.59
CA ARG A 240 13.59 -1.25 -18.14
C ARG A 240 15.09 -1.02 -18.25
N ASP A 241 15.49 -0.20 -19.18
CA ASP A 241 16.90 0.18 -19.32
C ASP A 241 17.34 0.97 -18.07
N PHE A 242 18.54 0.67 -17.61
CA PHE A 242 19.13 1.37 -16.47
C PHE A 242 19.48 2.81 -16.86
N GLN A 243 18.89 3.77 -16.17
CA GLN A 243 19.11 5.20 -16.45
C GLN A 243 20.45 5.74 -15.92
N GLY A 244 21.29 4.87 -15.33
CA GLY A 244 22.58 5.26 -14.75
C GLY A 244 22.46 5.88 -13.36
N PHE A 245 23.62 6.08 -12.74
CA PHE A 245 23.81 6.86 -11.51
C PHE A 245 24.63 8.13 -11.82
N PRO A 246 24.59 9.15 -10.93
CA PRO A 246 25.43 10.33 -11.06
C PRO A 246 26.91 9.98 -11.14
N SER A 247 27.70 10.84 -11.81
CA SER A 247 29.16 10.63 -12.03
C SER A 247 29.99 10.50 -10.76
N SER A 248 29.49 10.98 -9.62
CA SER A 248 30.12 10.80 -8.30
C SER A 248 30.07 9.34 -7.79
N CYS A 249 29.21 8.50 -8.37
CA CYS A 249 29.08 7.07 -8.02
C CYS A 249 30.14 6.25 -8.78
N THR A 250 31.40 6.46 -8.46
CA THR A 250 32.54 5.74 -9.07
C THR A 250 32.67 4.31 -8.51
N ALA A 251 33.45 3.47 -9.16
CA ALA A 251 33.58 2.03 -8.82
C ALA A 251 34.17 1.75 -7.43
N ASP A 252 34.83 2.71 -6.84
CA ASP A 252 35.40 2.67 -5.47
C ASP A 252 34.37 3.04 -4.39
N LYS A 253 33.21 3.55 -4.78
CA LYS A 253 32.14 3.94 -3.86
C LYS A 253 31.20 2.78 -3.53
N ILE A 254 30.65 2.83 -2.33
CA ILE A 254 29.59 1.92 -1.87
C ILE A 254 28.27 2.68 -1.92
N ILE A 255 27.35 2.17 -2.73
CA ILE A 255 26.07 2.82 -2.98
C ILE A 255 25.03 2.31 -2.00
N LEU A 256 24.69 3.15 -1.03
CA LEU A 256 23.46 2.96 -0.26
C LEU A 256 22.29 3.51 -1.07
N PHE A 257 21.19 2.82 -1.05
CA PHE A 257 19.95 3.27 -1.71
C PHE A 257 18.84 3.36 -0.69
N SER A 258 18.04 4.40 -0.79
CA SER A 258 16.79 4.59 -0.07
C SER A 258 15.72 5.06 -1.05
N GLY A 259 14.43 4.85 -0.79
CA GLY A 259 13.41 5.25 -1.76
C GLY A 259 11.99 5.18 -1.25
N GLY A 260 11.15 5.97 -1.93
CA GLY A 260 9.74 6.19 -1.65
C GLY A 260 9.40 7.68 -1.57
N GLU A 261 8.10 8.01 -1.41
CA GLU A 261 7.69 9.40 -1.20
C GLU A 261 8.46 10.05 -0.04
N LEU A 262 8.93 11.29 -0.22
CA LEU A 262 9.80 11.98 0.74
C LEU A 262 9.16 12.18 2.12
N TYR A 263 7.82 12.24 2.23
CA TYR A 263 7.17 12.32 3.54
C TYR A 263 7.55 11.16 4.48
N LYS A 264 8.00 10.04 3.93
CA LYS A 264 8.38 8.83 4.69
C LYS A 264 9.61 9.00 5.57
N ILE A 265 10.43 9.98 5.27
CA ILE A 265 11.67 10.27 6.02
C ILE A 265 11.55 11.49 6.92
N TYR A 266 10.42 12.20 6.86
CA TYR A 266 10.15 13.33 7.76
C TYR A 266 9.45 12.86 9.04
N GLY A 267 9.74 13.49 10.15
CA GLY A 267 9.21 13.13 11.46
C GLY A 267 10.12 12.21 12.26
N GLY A 268 9.57 11.46 13.22
CA GLY A 268 10.36 10.58 14.08
C GLY A 268 11.53 11.28 14.77
N ASN A 269 11.39 12.55 15.14
CA ASN A 269 12.44 13.41 15.71
C ASN A 269 13.70 13.51 14.84
N GLY A 270 13.54 13.42 13.51
CA GLY A 270 14.65 13.47 12.55
C GLY A 270 15.60 12.28 12.60
N LEU A 271 15.16 11.14 13.15
CA LEU A 271 16.01 9.98 13.36
C LEU A 271 16.61 9.43 12.05
N TYR A 272 15.84 9.42 10.96
CA TYR A 272 16.38 9.01 9.66
C TYR A 272 17.62 9.81 9.27
N PHE A 273 17.54 11.13 9.37
CA PHE A 273 18.66 12.02 9.06
C PHE A 273 19.87 11.84 10.01
N LYS A 274 19.61 11.58 11.29
CA LYS A 274 20.68 11.28 12.27
C LYS A 274 21.41 9.98 11.92
N ILE A 275 20.67 8.94 11.50
CA ILE A 275 21.24 7.66 11.04
C ILE A 275 22.08 7.91 9.77
N VAL A 276 21.53 8.60 8.78
CA VAL A 276 22.23 8.93 7.53
C VAL A 276 23.50 9.72 7.80
N LYS A 277 23.41 10.74 8.66
CA LYS A 277 24.58 11.55 9.04
C LYS A 277 25.69 10.68 9.61
N HIS A 278 25.38 9.85 10.60
CA HIS A 278 26.37 8.97 11.23
C HIS A 278 26.99 8.00 10.21
N ILE A 279 26.19 7.38 9.35
CA ILE A 279 26.70 6.47 8.32
C ILE A 279 27.65 7.19 7.37
N LEU A 280 27.27 8.37 6.88
CA LEU A 280 28.11 9.12 5.93
C LEU A 280 29.37 9.68 6.58
N ASP A 281 29.29 10.21 7.79
CA ASP A 281 30.50 10.76 8.50
C ASP A 281 31.55 9.68 8.75
N GLU A 282 31.14 8.51 9.22
CA GLU A 282 32.06 7.41 9.54
C GLU A 282 32.58 6.64 8.31
N ASN A 283 31.93 6.80 7.14
CA ASN A 283 32.26 6.02 5.94
C ASN A 283 32.42 6.91 4.70
N PRO A 284 33.63 7.52 4.48
CA PRO A 284 33.87 8.45 3.37
C PRO A 284 33.66 7.86 1.97
N GLN A 285 33.71 6.53 1.81
CA GLN A 285 33.44 5.82 0.56
C GLN A 285 31.93 5.60 0.29
N ALA A 286 31.06 5.89 1.25
CA ALA A 286 29.63 5.68 1.11
C ALA A 286 28.94 6.87 0.42
N ILE A 287 28.02 6.56 -0.51
CA ILE A 287 27.09 7.51 -1.13
C ILE A 287 25.68 7.00 -0.89
N LEU A 288 24.78 7.88 -0.46
CA LEU A 288 23.36 7.61 -0.36
C LEU A 288 22.63 8.19 -1.57
N LEU A 289 21.96 7.34 -2.32
CA LEU A 289 21.02 7.72 -3.37
C LEU A 289 19.58 7.59 -2.85
N TYR A 290 18.76 8.58 -3.13
CA TYR A 290 17.35 8.54 -2.77
C TYR A 290 16.47 8.73 -4.01
N ALA A 291 15.55 7.78 -4.27
CA ALA A 291 14.58 7.91 -5.35
C ALA A 291 13.17 8.07 -4.81
N GLY A 292 12.49 9.12 -5.23
CA GLY A 292 11.11 9.42 -4.86
C GLY A 292 10.74 10.87 -5.06
N ASP A 293 9.44 11.14 -4.95
CA ASP A 293 8.86 12.48 -5.09
C ASP A 293 8.45 13.06 -3.74
N GLY A 294 8.12 14.35 -3.73
CA GLY A 294 7.62 15.08 -2.58
C GLY A 294 8.40 16.34 -2.27
N ASP A 295 8.21 16.89 -1.07
CA ASP A 295 8.90 18.10 -0.62
C ASP A 295 10.38 17.82 -0.34
N THR A 296 11.25 18.43 -1.14
CA THR A 296 12.71 18.30 -1.04
C THR A 296 13.35 19.30 -0.07
N GLY A 297 12.61 20.29 0.44
CA GLY A 297 13.16 21.40 1.22
C GLY A 297 13.98 20.94 2.42
N GLY A 298 13.45 20.03 3.24
CA GLY A 298 14.14 19.50 4.41
C GLY A 298 15.37 18.67 4.06
N VAL A 299 15.33 17.88 2.98
CA VAL A 299 16.48 17.10 2.52
C VAL A 299 17.59 18.00 2.00
N ASN A 300 17.24 18.98 1.19
CA ASN A 300 18.23 19.93 0.64
C ASN A 300 18.89 20.75 1.75
N ALA A 301 18.14 21.19 2.76
CA ALA A 301 18.71 21.85 3.94
C ALA A 301 19.70 20.94 4.66
N PHE A 302 19.34 19.69 4.92
CA PHE A 302 20.22 18.70 5.55
C PHE A 302 21.49 18.43 4.74
N ILE A 303 21.38 18.32 3.41
CA ILE A 303 22.54 18.15 2.51
C ILE A 303 23.48 19.33 2.62
N ALA A 304 22.98 20.56 2.54
CA ALA A 304 23.77 21.78 2.60
C ALA A 304 24.45 21.98 3.97
N GLU A 305 23.70 21.78 5.07
CA GLU A 305 24.25 21.90 6.43
C GLU A 305 25.41 20.94 6.71
N ASN A 306 25.39 19.75 6.11
CA ASN A 306 26.40 18.71 6.34
C ASN A 306 27.41 18.56 5.19
N LYS A 307 27.29 19.38 4.14
CA LYS A 307 28.20 19.38 2.96
C LYS A 307 28.19 18.02 2.23
N TYR A 308 26.96 17.47 2.01
CA TYR A 308 26.77 16.16 1.37
C TYR A 308 26.34 16.25 -0.10
N GLU A 309 26.59 17.35 -0.82
CA GLU A 309 26.12 17.59 -2.20
C GLU A 309 26.51 16.45 -3.16
N ASN A 310 27.63 15.79 -2.95
CA ASN A 310 28.10 14.66 -3.76
C ASN A 310 27.97 13.31 -3.05
N ARG A 311 27.29 13.25 -1.92
CA ARG A 311 27.23 12.04 -1.08
C ARG A 311 25.82 11.66 -0.63
N PHE A 312 24.87 12.59 -0.63
CA PHE A 312 23.45 12.32 -0.50
C PHE A 312 22.73 12.94 -1.70
N ILE A 313 22.33 12.12 -2.66
CA ILE A 313 21.88 12.59 -3.97
C ILE A 313 20.42 12.17 -4.19
N LEU A 314 19.58 13.16 -4.49
CA LEU A 314 18.20 12.93 -4.89
C LEU A 314 18.16 12.58 -6.38
N LEU A 315 17.59 11.40 -6.71
CA LEU A 315 17.42 10.92 -8.09
C LEU A 315 16.07 11.31 -8.69
N GLY A 316 15.16 11.89 -7.89
CA GLY A 316 13.77 12.06 -8.29
C GLY A 316 13.04 10.74 -8.47
N PHE A 317 11.93 10.76 -9.18
CA PHE A 317 11.18 9.55 -9.50
C PHE A 317 11.92 8.66 -10.49
N ARG A 318 12.04 7.36 -10.18
CA ARG A 318 12.74 6.36 -11.01
C ARG A 318 11.77 5.27 -11.46
N GLN A 319 11.62 5.11 -12.77
CA GLN A 319 10.81 4.02 -13.35
C GLN A 319 11.58 2.70 -13.46
N ASP A 320 12.89 2.75 -13.47
CA ASP A 320 13.80 1.62 -13.56
C ASP A 320 14.23 1.09 -12.19
N ILE A 321 13.35 1.14 -11.21
CA ILE A 321 13.66 0.84 -9.79
C ILE A 321 14.30 -0.52 -9.58
N ASN A 322 13.92 -1.54 -10.36
CA ASN A 322 14.55 -2.86 -10.29
C ASN A 322 16.02 -2.81 -10.72
N GLU A 323 16.35 -2.01 -11.74
CA GLU A 323 17.74 -1.82 -12.19
C GLU A 323 18.54 -1.01 -11.17
N VAL A 324 17.93 0.01 -10.54
CA VAL A 324 18.56 0.72 -9.41
C VAL A 324 18.98 -0.27 -8.34
N PHE A 325 18.10 -1.20 -7.95
CA PHE A 325 18.44 -2.23 -6.96
C PHE A 325 19.50 -3.21 -7.43
N LYS A 326 19.60 -3.53 -8.70
CA LYS A 326 20.72 -4.35 -9.22
C LYS A 326 22.06 -3.67 -9.07
N HIS A 327 22.12 -2.35 -9.18
CA HIS A 327 23.33 -1.55 -9.20
C HIS A 327 23.71 -0.92 -7.85
N CYS A 328 22.82 -0.86 -6.85
CA CYS A 328 23.19 -0.43 -5.51
C CYS A 328 23.82 -1.58 -4.70
N ASP A 329 24.41 -1.27 -3.54
CA ASP A 329 25.05 -2.23 -2.64
C ASP A 329 24.22 -2.60 -1.42
N ILE A 330 23.56 -1.64 -0.81
CA ILE A 330 22.84 -1.76 0.47
C ILE A 330 21.54 -0.95 0.35
N TYR A 331 20.45 -1.48 0.89
CA TYR A 331 19.20 -0.73 1.03
C TYR A 331 19.03 -0.23 2.47
N LEU A 332 18.89 1.08 2.64
CA LEU A 332 18.50 1.73 3.89
C LEU A 332 17.00 2.06 3.83
N CYS A 333 16.21 1.38 4.65
CA CYS A 333 14.77 1.59 4.70
C CYS A 333 14.41 2.96 5.26
N THR A 334 13.37 3.57 4.71
CA THR A 334 12.82 4.85 5.19
C THR A 334 12.23 4.72 6.61
N TYR A 335 12.29 5.80 7.40
CA TYR A 335 11.73 5.91 8.75
C TYR A 335 11.22 7.36 8.96
N PRO A 336 10.08 7.60 9.61
CA PRO A 336 9.22 6.68 10.38
C PRO A 336 8.31 5.77 9.56
N SER A 337 8.14 6.03 8.27
CA SER A 337 7.26 5.22 7.42
C SER A 337 8.07 4.27 6.54
N ALA A 338 8.08 2.99 6.87
CA ALA A 338 8.86 2.00 6.14
C ALA A 338 8.38 1.81 4.69
N GLY A 339 9.32 1.65 3.76
CA GLY A 339 9.07 1.37 2.34
C GLY A 339 8.95 -0.13 2.07
N GLY A 340 7.77 -0.73 2.28
CA GLY A 340 7.58 -2.18 2.13
C GLY A 340 7.97 -2.73 0.77
N LEU A 341 7.45 -2.15 -0.32
CA LEU A 341 7.76 -2.57 -1.69
C LEU A 341 9.26 -2.42 -2.01
N MET A 342 9.91 -1.36 -1.52
CA MET A 342 11.35 -1.17 -1.70
C MET A 342 12.16 -2.25 -0.98
N CYS A 343 11.73 -2.68 0.21
CA CYS A 343 12.34 -3.82 0.91
C CYS A 343 12.24 -5.11 0.10
N GLN A 344 11.11 -5.35 -0.57
CA GLN A 344 10.93 -6.52 -1.42
C GLN A 344 11.84 -6.46 -2.66
N TYR A 345 11.97 -5.30 -3.32
CA TYR A 345 12.94 -5.12 -4.41
C TYR A 345 14.38 -5.36 -3.94
N ALA A 346 14.75 -4.89 -2.74
CA ALA A 346 16.06 -5.16 -2.16
C ALA A 346 16.27 -6.67 -1.95
N ALA A 347 15.31 -7.36 -1.37
CA ALA A 347 15.38 -8.79 -1.10
C ALA A 347 15.49 -9.62 -2.38
N VAL A 348 14.68 -9.34 -3.40
CA VAL A 348 14.72 -10.05 -4.70
C VAL A 348 16.07 -9.87 -5.39
N ASN A 349 16.67 -8.67 -5.31
CA ASN A 349 17.99 -8.38 -5.88
C ASN A 349 19.16 -8.76 -4.95
N GLY A 350 18.90 -9.44 -3.83
CA GLY A 350 19.94 -9.90 -2.91
C GLY A 350 20.71 -8.78 -2.23
N LYS A 351 20.08 -7.64 -1.99
CA LYS A 351 20.71 -6.50 -1.33
C LYS A 351 20.43 -6.53 0.17
N PRO A 352 21.46 -6.37 1.03
CA PRO A 352 21.24 -6.25 2.47
C PRO A 352 20.29 -5.10 2.79
N ILE A 353 19.37 -5.32 3.73
CA ILE A 353 18.40 -4.34 4.19
C ILE A 353 18.79 -3.88 5.58
N LEU A 354 18.85 -2.58 5.77
CA LEU A 354 18.99 -1.92 7.07
C LEU A 354 17.71 -1.16 7.36
N ALA A 355 17.04 -1.48 8.45
CA ALA A 355 15.79 -0.82 8.84
C ALA A 355 15.73 -0.58 10.34
N TYR A 356 15.30 0.60 10.73
CA TYR A 356 14.99 0.91 12.13
C TYR A 356 13.54 0.58 12.44
N ASN A 357 13.29 0.05 13.62
CA ASN A 357 11.95 -0.18 14.15
C ASN A 357 11.87 0.32 15.59
N GLU A 358 10.70 0.85 15.99
CA GLU A 358 10.49 1.31 17.36
C GLU A 358 10.66 0.16 18.37
N PRO A 359 11.32 0.38 19.53
CA PRO A 359 11.52 -0.66 20.54
C PRO A 359 10.22 -1.29 21.04
N LYS A 360 9.12 -0.52 21.02
CA LYS A 360 7.79 -0.97 21.44
C LYS A 360 6.93 -1.48 20.29
N ALA A 361 7.43 -1.51 19.06
CA ALA A 361 6.69 -2.03 17.94
C ALA A 361 6.41 -3.53 18.11
N ARG A 362 5.15 -3.92 18.04
CA ARG A 362 4.71 -5.31 18.24
C ARG A 362 5.00 -6.22 17.05
N SER A 363 5.46 -5.68 15.92
CA SER A 363 5.65 -6.43 14.69
C SER A 363 7.08 -6.36 14.18
N LYS A 364 7.55 -7.48 13.64
CA LYS A 364 8.75 -7.57 12.81
C LYS A 364 8.37 -7.18 11.37
N PHE A 365 7.98 -5.93 11.20
CA PHE A 365 7.35 -5.40 10.00
C PHE A 365 8.04 -5.80 8.69
N ILE A 366 9.34 -5.66 8.63
CA ILE A 366 10.12 -5.94 7.41
C ILE A 366 10.32 -7.45 7.23
N GLU A 367 10.65 -8.17 8.30
CA GLU A 367 10.85 -9.61 8.28
C GLU A 367 9.56 -10.33 7.87
N ASP A 368 8.41 -9.92 8.40
CA ASP A 368 7.10 -10.48 8.04
C ASP A 368 6.77 -10.23 6.56
N LEU A 369 7.14 -9.05 6.03
CA LEU A 369 6.85 -8.67 4.65
C LEU A 369 7.67 -9.46 3.62
N ILE A 370 8.92 -9.77 3.91
CA ILE A 370 9.79 -10.48 2.98
C ILE A 370 9.89 -11.98 3.29
N CYS A 371 9.02 -12.50 4.16
CA CYS A 371 8.95 -13.91 4.54
C CYS A 371 10.30 -14.48 5.01
N VAL A 372 11.09 -13.68 5.72
CA VAL A 372 12.39 -14.11 6.24
C VAL A 372 12.21 -14.87 7.56
N ASN A 373 12.95 -15.97 7.74
CA ASN A 373 12.96 -16.68 9.00
C ASN A 373 13.46 -15.79 10.14
N ALA A 374 12.96 -16.06 11.36
CA ALA A 374 13.30 -15.38 12.60
C ALA A 374 14.81 -15.21 12.90
N ASN A 375 15.69 -15.92 12.16
CA ASN A 375 17.13 -15.88 12.35
C ASN A 375 17.87 -14.83 11.50
N VAL A 376 17.18 -14.03 10.71
CA VAL A 376 17.78 -12.90 9.98
C VAL A 376 17.25 -11.63 10.58
N GLN A 377 18.11 -10.83 11.16
CA GLN A 377 17.78 -9.51 11.67
C GLN A 377 17.90 -8.49 10.54
N LEU A 378 16.80 -7.84 10.20
CA LEU A 378 16.72 -6.77 9.22
C LEU A 378 16.34 -5.44 9.87
N THR A 379 15.69 -5.51 11.04
CA THR A 379 15.28 -4.35 11.81
C THR A 379 16.10 -4.23 13.09
N PHE A 380 16.45 -2.99 13.42
CA PHE A 380 17.18 -2.62 14.61
C PHE A 380 16.31 -1.71 15.46
N THR A 381 16.30 -1.90 16.76
CA THR A 381 15.61 -1.03 17.72
C THR A 381 16.55 -0.02 18.38
N ASP A 382 17.84 -0.16 18.14
CA ASP A 382 18.90 0.75 18.57
C ASP A 382 19.58 1.35 17.34
N PRO A 383 19.52 2.68 17.16
CA PRO A 383 20.19 3.36 16.04
C PRO A 383 21.70 3.12 15.98
N LYS A 384 22.37 2.99 17.14
CA LYS A 384 23.81 2.71 17.19
C LYS A 384 24.13 1.36 16.58
N ARG A 385 23.39 0.31 16.94
CA ARG A 385 23.56 -1.02 16.35
C ARG A 385 23.28 -1.04 14.84
N LEU A 386 22.30 -0.24 14.38
CA LEU A 386 22.02 -0.11 12.95
C LEU A 386 23.22 0.51 12.22
N THR A 387 23.78 1.57 12.75
CA THR A 387 24.94 2.26 12.12
C THR A 387 26.22 1.43 12.19
N GLU A 388 26.45 0.66 13.26
CA GLU A 388 27.54 -0.33 13.36
C GLU A 388 27.42 -1.41 12.27
N GLU A 389 26.21 -1.95 12.07
CA GLU A 389 25.96 -2.93 10.99
C GLU A 389 26.12 -2.31 9.60
N ALA A 390 25.70 -1.06 9.42
CA ALA A 390 25.93 -0.33 8.18
C ALA A 390 27.44 -0.21 7.88
N GLY A 391 28.27 0.19 8.85
CA GLY A 391 29.71 0.25 8.71
C GLY A 391 30.33 -1.09 8.33
N ARG A 392 29.88 -2.18 8.95
CA ARG A 392 30.33 -3.54 8.61
C ARG A 392 29.94 -3.94 7.18
N LEU A 393 28.72 -3.64 6.76
CA LEU A 393 28.26 -3.91 5.40
C LEU A 393 29.03 -3.06 4.36
N ILE A 394 29.41 -1.84 4.70
CA ILE A 394 30.17 -0.94 3.82
C ILE A 394 31.60 -1.43 3.64
N THR A 395 32.27 -1.84 4.72
CA THR A 395 33.69 -2.18 4.72
C THR A 395 33.99 -3.62 4.30
N ASP A 396 33.09 -4.58 4.61
CA ASP A 396 33.29 -6.00 4.29
C ASP A 396 32.39 -6.44 3.12
N LYS A 397 32.97 -6.49 1.92
CA LYS A 397 32.30 -6.95 0.68
C LYS A 397 31.79 -8.39 0.78
N THR A 398 32.54 -9.28 1.44
CA THR A 398 32.18 -10.69 1.59
C THR A 398 30.99 -10.84 2.52
N TYR A 399 31.02 -10.13 3.64
CA TYR A 399 29.91 -10.08 4.58
C TYR A 399 28.65 -9.50 3.91
N ARG A 400 28.75 -8.36 3.22
CA ARG A 400 27.67 -7.73 2.47
C ARG A 400 27.00 -8.71 1.51
N LYS A 401 27.77 -9.39 0.67
CA LYS A 401 27.23 -10.41 -0.27
C LYS A 401 26.56 -11.57 0.46
N LYS A 402 27.13 -12.04 1.58
CA LYS A 402 26.55 -13.12 2.38
C LYS A 402 25.19 -12.74 2.97
N GLN A 403 25.08 -11.50 3.52
CA GLN A 403 23.82 -11.01 4.08
C GLN A 403 22.74 -10.86 2.99
N GLY A 404 23.05 -10.29 1.83
CA GLY A 404 22.12 -10.18 0.71
C GLY A 404 21.60 -11.54 0.23
N LYS A 405 22.50 -12.53 0.04
CA LYS A 405 22.12 -13.90 -0.39
C LYS A 405 21.22 -14.62 0.61
N LYS A 406 21.33 -14.36 1.91
CA LYS A 406 20.43 -14.97 2.92
C LYS A 406 18.97 -14.54 2.71
N GLN A 407 18.77 -13.32 2.20
CA GLN A 407 17.44 -12.76 1.96
C GLN A 407 16.80 -13.32 0.69
N THR A 408 17.58 -13.50 -0.39
CA THR A 408 17.10 -14.01 -1.68
C THR A 408 16.64 -15.46 -1.64
N LYS A 409 17.36 -16.34 -0.94
CA LYS A 409 17.06 -17.79 -0.91
C LYS A 409 15.70 -18.16 -0.30
N LYS A 410 15.03 -17.23 0.37
CA LYS A 410 13.78 -17.47 1.09
C LYS A 410 12.59 -16.65 0.59
N GLY A 411 12.83 -15.53 -0.09
CA GLY A 411 11.78 -14.79 -0.80
C GLY A 411 11.39 -15.40 -2.16
N ALA A 412 12.20 -16.32 -2.68
CA ALA A 412 12.01 -16.97 -3.98
C ALA A 412 11.45 -18.40 -3.89
N ARG A 413 10.78 -18.79 -2.81
CA ARG A 413 9.98 -20.02 -2.86
C ARG A 413 8.69 -19.74 -3.60
N LYS A 414 8.69 -20.24 -4.85
CA LYS A 414 7.57 -20.34 -5.79
C LYS A 414 6.31 -20.92 -5.14
#